data_21980085af6b5eb4101df8ef872947eb
#
_entry.id   21980085af6b5eb4101df8ef872947eb
#
_cell.length_a   1.000
_cell.length_b   1.000
_cell.length_c   1.000
_cell.angle_alpha   90.00
_cell.angle_beta   90.00
_cell.angle_gamma   90.00
#
_symmetry.space_group_name_H-M   'P 1'
#
loop_
_entity.id
_entity.type
_entity.pdbx_description
1 polymer ?
#
loop_
_entity_poly.entity_id
_entity_poly.type
_entity_poly.pdbx_seq_one_letter_code
_entity_poly.pdbx_strand_id
1 'polypeptide(L)'
;ALFNPNSGEWKAVIKKINKQNIIAEVSEKISGSFVEPNISLLFSPIKNLNSEAIIRQSTELGVRNIYPTFFQRTVIKKINLSKFSSYSIGAAQQCGRMSIPTLDNYQKLDQRVDLLSKCHVLMFDENLQGDPIQKINSSISDNKTEIIVIIGPEGGFEEKERQMISKNSKTYQNISLGPRILKADTAVIAALSLTFHYFS
;
A
#
# COMPACT_ATOMS: atom_id res chain seq x y z
N ALA A 1 2.47 -8.45 24.08
CA ALA A 1 1.49 -7.36 24.04
C ALA A 1 0.38 -7.67 23.05
N LEU A 2 -0.75 -6.98 23.19
CA LEU A 2 -1.85 -6.96 22.20
C LEU A 2 -2.01 -5.53 21.70
N PHE A 3 -2.31 -5.35 20.42
CA PHE A 3 -2.49 -4.03 19.87
C PHE A 3 -3.66 -3.97 18.88
N ASN A 4 -4.25 -2.79 18.75
CA ASN A 4 -5.17 -2.46 17.68
C ASN A 4 -5.11 -0.95 17.35
N PRO A 5 -5.54 -0.52 16.15
CA PRO A 5 -5.38 0.86 15.70
C PRO A 5 -6.17 1.88 16.53
N ASN A 6 -7.24 1.48 17.20
CA ASN A 6 -8.12 2.40 17.91
C ASN A 6 -7.69 2.66 19.34
N SER A 7 -7.16 1.64 20.03
CA SER A 7 -6.84 1.73 21.46
C SER A 7 -5.34 1.73 21.74
N GLY A 8 -4.49 1.40 20.77
CA GLY A 8 -3.05 1.31 20.92
C GLY A 8 -2.58 -0.06 21.41
N GLU A 9 -1.46 -0.10 22.10
CA GLU A 9 -0.81 -1.31 22.58
C GLU A 9 -1.06 -1.52 24.08
N TRP A 10 -1.32 -2.79 24.44
CA TRP A 10 -1.68 -3.19 25.79
C TRP A 10 -0.87 -4.39 26.25
N LYS A 11 -0.44 -4.36 27.51
CA LYS A 11 0.14 -5.52 28.19
C LYS A 11 -0.94 -6.56 28.43
N ALA A 12 -0.62 -7.81 28.12
CA ALA A 12 -1.52 -8.91 28.35
C ALA A 12 -0.79 -10.13 28.91
N VAL A 13 -1.46 -10.87 29.80
CA VAL A 13 -0.96 -12.12 30.39
C VAL A 13 -1.82 -13.26 29.91
N ILE A 14 -1.21 -14.29 29.37
CA ILE A 14 -1.90 -15.50 28.94
C ILE A 14 -2.38 -16.25 30.19
N LYS A 15 -3.69 -16.45 30.33
CA LYS A 15 -4.31 -17.18 31.44
C LYS A 15 -4.60 -18.64 31.08
N LYS A 16 -4.91 -18.93 29.83
CA LYS A 16 -5.24 -20.28 29.39
C LYS A 16 -4.92 -20.47 27.90
N ILE A 17 -4.35 -21.62 27.60
CA ILE A 17 -4.10 -22.07 26.21
C ILE A 17 -4.87 -23.37 26.02
N ASN A 18 -5.72 -23.42 25.00
CA ASN A 18 -6.41 -24.61 24.51
C ASN A 18 -5.95 -24.88 23.07
N LYS A 19 -6.32 -26.05 22.51
CA LYS A 19 -6.00 -26.40 21.11
C LYS A 19 -6.51 -25.37 20.07
N GLN A 20 -7.58 -24.66 20.38
CA GLN A 20 -8.24 -23.74 19.43
C GLN A 20 -8.21 -22.27 19.87
N ASN A 21 -7.99 -21.99 21.16
CA ASN A 21 -8.11 -20.65 21.72
C ASN A 21 -7.02 -20.34 22.74
N ILE A 22 -6.63 -19.08 22.77
CA ILE A 22 -5.80 -18.48 23.83
C ILE A 22 -6.66 -17.46 24.55
N ILE A 23 -6.72 -17.55 25.88
CA ILE A 23 -7.36 -16.54 26.73
C ILE A 23 -6.25 -15.72 27.36
N ALA A 24 -6.29 -14.42 27.14
CA ALA A 24 -5.37 -13.46 27.73
C ALA A 24 -6.13 -12.38 28.49
N GLU A 25 -5.61 -11.99 29.61
CA GLU A 25 -6.10 -10.86 30.41
C GLU A 25 -5.28 -9.61 30.07
N VAL A 26 -5.96 -8.55 29.65
CA VAL A 26 -5.38 -7.26 29.35
C VAL A 26 -5.27 -6.45 30.65
N SER A 27 -4.12 -5.86 30.94
CA SER A 27 -3.86 -5.18 32.22
C SER A 27 -3.52 -3.71 32.09
N GLU A 28 -2.58 -3.35 31.26
CA GLU A 28 -1.99 -2.00 31.23
C GLU A 28 -1.83 -1.52 29.80
N LYS A 29 -2.14 -0.25 29.55
CA LYS A 29 -1.89 0.41 28.26
C LYS A 29 -0.41 0.80 28.18
N ILE A 30 0.28 0.29 27.15
CA ILE A 30 1.71 0.56 26.90
C ILE A 30 1.89 1.83 26.09
N SER A 31 1.09 1.97 25.02
CA SER A 31 1.19 3.13 24.11
C SER A 31 -0.16 3.52 23.50
N GLY A 32 -0.26 4.76 23.03
CA GLY A 32 -1.45 5.28 22.36
C GLY A 32 -1.60 4.76 20.94
N SER A 33 -2.75 5.05 20.34
CA SER A 33 -2.98 4.81 18.91
C SER A 33 -2.16 5.78 18.05
N PHE A 34 -1.74 5.31 16.89
CA PHE A 34 -1.13 6.13 15.84
C PHE A 34 -2.02 6.06 14.59
N VAL A 35 -2.27 7.22 13.99
CA VAL A 35 -3.03 7.30 12.76
C VAL A 35 -2.06 7.37 11.58
N GLU A 36 -2.09 6.37 10.74
CA GLU A 36 -1.28 6.34 9.53
C GLU A 36 -1.69 7.44 8.55
N PRO A 37 -0.75 8.03 7.82
CA PRO A 37 -1.06 8.91 6.69
C PRO A 37 -2.03 8.25 5.70
N ASN A 38 -2.85 9.03 5.01
CA ASN A 38 -3.83 8.50 4.08
C ASN A 38 -3.21 8.15 2.72
N ILE A 39 -2.16 7.33 2.76
CA ILE A 39 -1.38 6.87 1.61
C ILE A 39 -1.63 5.37 1.39
N SER A 40 -1.96 5.01 0.17
CA SER A 40 -2.29 3.65 -0.23
C SER A 40 -1.49 3.21 -1.45
N LEU A 41 -1.35 1.91 -1.61
CA LEU A 41 -0.64 1.29 -2.73
C LEU A 41 -1.63 0.57 -3.66
N LEU A 42 -1.65 0.93 -4.93
CA LEU A 42 -2.25 0.17 -6.01
C LEU A 42 -1.13 -0.43 -6.86
N PHE A 43 -1.02 -1.74 -6.89
CA PHE A 43 0.10 -2.39 -7.56
C PHE A 43 -0.33 -3.60 -8.39
N SER A 44 0.43 -3.88 -9.43
CA SER A 44 0.31 -5.13 -10.16
C SER A 44 0.98 -6.25 -9.35
N PRO A 45 0.25 -7.32 -9.00
CA PRO A 45 0.87 -8.48 -8.38
C PRO A 45 1.91 -9.12 -9.32
N ILE A 46 3.06 -9.47 -8.76
CA ILE A 46 4.19 -10.09 -9.45
C ILE A 46 4.46 -11.50 -8.92
N LYS A 47 5.29 -12.28 -9.60
CA LYS A 47 5.49 -13.69 -9.23
C LYS A 47 6.10 -13.86 -7.83
N ASN A 48 5.52 -14.76 -7.05
CA ASN A 48 6.06 -15.38 -5.82
C ASN A 48 6.63 -14.43 -4.75
N LEU A 49 7.90 -14.62 -4.38
CA LEU A 49 8.59 -13.94 -3.28
C LEU A 49 8.58 -12.42 -3.37
N ASN A 50 8.50 -11.87 -4.56
CA ASN A 50 8.50 -10.43 -4.75
C ASN A 50 7.17 -9.78 -4.33
N SER A 51 6.02 -10.43 -4.56
CA SER A 51 4.73 -9.95 -4.01
C SER A 51 4.72 -10.00 -2.48
N GLU A 52 5.35 -11.00 -1.85
CA GLU A 52 5.55 -11.04 -0.40
C GLU A 52 6.35 -9.84 0.09
N ALA A 53 7.47 -9.56 -0.56
CA ALA A 53 8.33 -8.42 -0.22
C ALA A 53 7.55 -7.10 -0.33
N ILE A 54 6.79 -6.91 -1.41
CA ILE A 54 5.94 -5.71 -1.59
C ILE A 54 4.96 -5.55 -0.43
N ILE A 55 4.22 -6.59 -0.06
CA ILE A 55 3.23 -6.53 1.02
C ILE A 55 3.90 -6.20 2.37
N ARG A 56 5.00 -6.88 2.69
CA ARG A 56 5.73 -6.66 3.96
C ARG A 56 6.25 -5.23 4.03
N GLN A 57 7.01 -4.80 3.04
CA GLN A 57 7.66 -3.49 3.03
C GLN A 57 6.65 -2.35 2.94
N SER A 58 5.55 -2.50 2.20
CA SER A 58 4.46 -1.51 2.20
C SER A 58 3.81 -1.39 3.57
N THR A 59 3.68 -2.51 4.29
CA THR A 59 3.17 -2.51 5.67
C THR A 59 4.14 -1.79 6.61
N GLU A 60 5.43 -2.08 6.54
CA GLU A 60 6.49 -1.45 7.33
C GLU A 60 6.56 0.07 7.09
N LEU A 61 6.36 0.51 5.85
CA LEU A 61 6.37 1.92 5.47
C LEU A 61 5.10 2.68 5.88
N GLY A 62 4.05 2.01 6.36
CA GLY A 62 2.86 2.69 6.87
C GLY A 62 1.68 2.80 5.90
N VAL A 63 1.68 2.06 4.78
CA VAL A 63 0.58 2.08 3.81
C VAL A 63 -0.76 1.73 4.47
N ARG A 64 -1.80 2.54 4.24
CA ARG A 64 -3.11 2.37 4.84
C ARG A 64 -3.95 1.30 4.16
N ASN A 65 -4.00 1.33 2.82
CA ASN A 65 -4.73 0.34 2.03
C ASN A 65 -3.83 -0.23 0.93
N ILE A 66 -4.03 -1.48 0.58
CA ILE A 66 -3.34 -2.17 -0.50
C ILE A 66 -4.37 -2.69 -1.50
N TYR A 67 -4.26 -2.27 -2.75
CA TYR A 67 -5.16 -2.57 -3.85
C TYR A 67 -4.46 -3.41 -4.93
N PRO A 68 -4.44 -4.75 -4.80
CA PRO A 68 -3.92 -5.61 -5.86
C PRO A 68 -4.76 -5.44 -7.12
N THR A 69 -4.13 -5.04 -8.23
CA THR A 69 -4.85 -4.69 -9.45
C THR A 69 -4.24 -5.38 -10.66
N PHE A 70 -5.07 -6.02 -11.47
CA PHE A 70 -4.65 -6.65 -12.71
C PHE A 70 -4.71 -5.65 -13.86
N PHE A 71 -3.55 -5.42 -14.43
CA PHE A 71 -3.33 -4.68 -15.67
C PHE A 71 -3.22 -5.66 -16.83
N GLN A 72 -3.26 -5.15 -18.05
CA GLN A 72 -3.21 -5.97 -19.25
C GLN A 72 -1.96 -6.86 -19.31
N ARG A 73 -0.81 -6.33 -18.87
CA ARG A 73 0.47 -7.04 -18.88
C ARG A 73 0.81 -7.72 -17.57
N THR A 74 -0.16 -7.86 -16.67
CA THR A 74 0.03 -8.63 -15.44
C THR A 74 0.16 -10.12 -15.78
N VAL A 75 1.28 -10.71 -15.40
CA VAL A 75 1.60 -12.12 -15.74
C VAL A 75 0.80 -13.11 -14.91
N ILE A 76 0.66 -12.83 -13.60
CA ILE A 76 -0.07 -13.74 -12.72
C ILE A 76 -1.59 -13.56 -12.83
N LYS A 77 -2.31 -14.67 -12.73
CA LYS A 77 -3.78 -14.70 -12.89
C LYS A 77 -4.53 -14.82 -11.56
N LYS A 78 -3.82 -15.21 -10.50
CA LYS A 78 -4.42 -15.44 -9.17
C LYS A 78 -3.46 -15.03 -8.07
N ILE A 79 -4.00 -14.49 -6.99
CA ILE A 79 -3.27 -14.20 -5.76
C ILE A 79 -3.93 -14.91 -4.58
N ASN A 80 -3.16 -15.20 -3.55
CA ASN A 80 -3.68 -15.76 -2.30
C ASN A 80 -3.76 -14.63 -1.26
N LEU A 81 -4.96 -14.05 -1.11
CA LEU A 81 -5.20 -12.93 -0.20
C LEU A 81 -4.95 -13.30 1.27
N SER A 82 -5.27 -14.53 1.70
CA SER A 82 -4.99 -14.94 3.07
C SER A 82 -3.49 -14.98 3.36
N LYS A 83 -2.68 -15.37 2.37
CA LYS A 83 -1.23 -15.32 2.46
C LYS A 83 -0.71 -13.88 2.53
N PHE A 84 -1.26 -12.96 1.74
CA PHE A 84 -0.94 -11.54 1.79
C PHE A 84 -1.29 -10.92 3.15
N SER A 85 -2.47 -11.27 3.69
CA SER A 85 -2.87 -10.85 5.04
C SER A 85 -1.89 -11.33 6.11
N SER A 86 -1.44 -12.58 6.02
CA SER A 86 -0.44 -13.12 6.96
C SER A 86 0.89 -12.38 6.88
N TYR A 87 1.32 -11.97 5.69
CA TYR A 87 2.53 -11.16 5.51
C TYR A 87 2.39 -9.77 6.13
N SER A 88 1.24 -9.11 5.96
CA SER A 88 0.96 -7.81 6.58
C SER A 88 0.97 -7.91 8.11
N ILE A 89 0.34 -8.93 8.67
CA ILE A 89 0.32 -9.17 10.12
C ILE A 89 1.74 -9.36 10.65
N GLY A 90 2.52 -10.25 10.02
CA GLY A 90 3.91 -10.51 10.44
C GLY A 90 4.80 -9.26 10.34
N ALA A 91 4.64 -8.45 9.29
CA ALA A 91 5.38 -7.21 9.13
C ALA A 91 4.98 -6.17 10.19
N ALA A 92 3.69 -5.98 10.45
CA ALA A 92 3.20 -5.06 11.49
C ALA A 92 3.74 -5.45 12.88
N GLN A 93 3.74 -6.75 13.22
CA GLN A 93 4.31 -7.24 14.47
C GLN A 93 5.81 -6.98 14.57
N GLN A 94 6.54 -7.16 13.47
CA GLN A 94 8.00 -7.00 13.45
C GLN A 94 8.42 -5.54 13.59
N CYS A 95 7.73 -4.60 12.90
CA CYS A 95 8.08 -3.19 12.93
C CYS A 95 7.40 -2.40 14.07
N GLY A 96 6.56 -3.04 14.89
CA GLY A 96 5.83 -2.39 15.99
C GLY A 96 4.65 -1.52 15.53
N ARG A 97 4.19 -1.71 14.30
CA ARG A 97 3.03 -0.99 13.77
C ARG A 97 1.74 -1.47 14.44
N MET A 98 0.91 -0.54 14.90
CA MET A 98 -0.33 -0.86 15.63
C MET A 98 -1.55 -1.08 14.74
N SER A 99 -1.43 -0.81 13.45
CA SER A 99 -2.46 -1.05 12.43
C SER A 99 -1.97 -2.06 11.41
N ILE A 100 -2.91 -2.76 10.79
CA ILE A 100 -2.64 -3.63 9.65
C ILE A 100 -3.28 -2.96 8.43
N PRO A 101 -2.57 -2.83 7.29
CA PRO A 101 -3.17 -2.24 6.11
C PRO A 101 -4.41 -3.03 5.68
N THR A 102 -5.44 -2.33 5.25
CA THR A 102 -6.59 -2.98 4.63
C THR A 102 -6.16 -3.57 3.29
N LEU A 103 -6.29 -4.87 3.15
CA LEU A 103 -6.03 -5.56 1.90
C LEU A 103 -7.36 -5.78 1.16
N ASP A 104 -7.51 -5.10 0.04
CA ASP A 104 -8.71 -5.25 -0.79
C ASP A 104 -8.62 -6.49 -1.69
N ASN A 105 -9.76 -6.92 -2.21
CA ASN A 105 -9.82 -7.97 -3.21
C ASN A 105 -9.09 -7.53 -4.49
N TYR A 106 -8.49 -8.51 -5.19
CA TYR A 106 -7.92 -8.21 -6.51
C TYR A 106 -9.03 -7.87 -7.51
N GLN A 107 -8.78 -6.85 -8.31
CA GLN A 107 -9.69 -6.36 -9.32
C GLN A 107 -8.93 -6.02 -10.60
N LYS A 108 -9.62 -5.92 -11.72
CA LYS A 108 -9.06 -5.32 -12.92
C LYS A 108 -9.07 -3.80 -12.80
N LEU A 109 -8.24 -3.11 -13.58
CA LEU A 109 -8.13 -1.66 -13.52
C LEU A 109 -9.48 -0.95 -13.81
N ASP A 110 -10.28 -1.45 -14.74
CA ASP A 110 -11.61 -0.92 -15.08
C ASP A 110 -12.59 -0.92 -13.89
N GLN A 111 -12.43 -1.86 -12.97
CA GLN A 111 -13.21 -1.97 -11.73
C GLN A 111 -12.74 -1.01 -10.63
N ARG A 112 -11.61 -0.30 -10.84
CA ARG A 112 -11.05 0.68 -9.89
C ARG A 112 -11.44 2.13 -10.19
N VAL A 113 -12.21 2.39 -11.23
CA VAL A 113 -12.56 3.76 -11.67
C VAL A 113 -13.21 4.56 -10.54
N ASP A 114 -14.16 3.98 -9.82
CA ASP A 114 -14.84 4.67 -8.71
C ASP A 114 -13.88 5.01 -7.54
N LEU A 115 -12.90 4.16 -7.28
CA LEU A 115 -11.85 4.43 -6.31
C LEU A 115 -10.98 5.61 -6.78
N LEU A 116 -10.47 5.52 -8.00
CA LEU A 116 -9.57 6.54 -8.56
C LEU A 116 -10.23 7.92 -8.60
N SER A 117 -11.53 8.02 -8.89
CA SER A 117 -12.27 9.29 -8.97
C SER A 117 -12.30 10.07 -7.65
N LYS A 118 -12.04 9.42 -6.54
CA LYS A 118 -12.07 10.00 -5.19
C LYS A 118 -10.67 10.30 -4.64
N CYS A 119 -9.61 9.86 -5.34
CA CYS A 119 -8.26 9.86 -4.83
C CYS A 119 -7.31 10.75 -5.63
N HIS A 120 -6.27 11.23 -4.95
CA HIS A 120 -5.10 11.80 -5.60
C HIS A 120 -4.20 10.65 -6.08
N VAL A 121 -3.84 10.63 -7.35
CA VAL A 121 -3.03 9.55 -7.93
C VAL A 121 -1.63 10.05 -8.24
N LEU A 122 -0.65 9.37 -7.68
CA LEU A 122 0.76 9.47 -8.01
C LEU A 122 1.15 8.20 -8.77
N MET A 123 1.34 8.32 -10.07
CA MET A 123 1.73 7.22 -10.92
C MET A 123 3.23 7.22 -11.15
N PHE A 124 3.85 6.07 -10.95
CA PHE A 124 5.27 5.87 -11.18
C PHE A 124 5.44 4.92 -12.37
N ASP A 125 5.63 5.51 -13.54
CA ASP A 125 5.78 4.78 -14.81
C ASP A 125 7.14 5.06 -15.43
N GLU A 126 7.88 4.00 -15.70
CA GLU A 126 9.22 4.06 -16.29
C GLU A 126 9.26 4.64 -17.73
N ASN A 127 8.15 4.53 -18.44
CA ASN A 127 8.06 4.98 -19.84
C ASN A 127 7.66 6.45 -19.99
N LEU A 128 7.31 7.11 -18.89
CA LEU A 128 6.95 8.52 -18.89
C LEU A 128 8.04 9.35 -18.22
N GLN A 129 8.35 10.50 -18.80
CA GLN A 129 9.18 11.50 -18.16
C GLN A 129 8.34 12.17 -17.05
N GLY A 130 8.36 11.55 -15.86
CA GLY A 130 7.65 12.08 -14.70
C GLY A 130 8.35 13.28 -14.09
N ASP A 131 7.58 14.05 -13.35
CA ASP A 131 8.10 15.12 -12.53
C ASP A 131 8.90 14.60 -11.32
N PRO A 132 9.92 15.33 -10.86
CA PRO A 132 10.48 15.04 -9.55
C PRO A 132 9.44 15.27 -8.46
N ILE A 133 9.51 14.48 -7.37
CA ILE A 133 8.50 14.52 -6.30
C ILE A 133 8.32 15.90 -5.68
N GLN A 134 9.36 16.74 -5.68
CA GLN A 134 9.31 18.12 -5.18
C GLN A 134 8.36 19.03 -5.98
N LYS A 135 7.96 18.60 -7.18
CA LYS A 135 7.00 19.32 -8.03
C LYS A 135 5.57 18.79 -7.91
N ILE A 136 5.27 18.06 -6.85
CA ILE A 136 3.90 17.62 -6.59
C ILE A 136 2.99 18.85 -6.46
N ASN A 137 1.85 18.76 -7.13
CA ASN A 137 0.87 19.83 -7.14
C ASN A 137 0.36 20.11 -5.71
N SER A 138 0.41 21.36 -5.28
CA SER A 138 -0.04 21.81 -3.96
C SER A 138 -1.53 21.50 -3.67
N SER A 139 -2.34 21.23 -4.69
CA SER A 139 -3.72 20.77 -4.51
C SER A 139 -3.85 19.38 -3.88
N ILE A 140 -2.74 18.62 -3.78
CA ILE A 140 -2.68 17.29 -3.14
C ILE A 140 -2.43 17.40 -1.61
N SER A 141 -2.33 18.59 -1.06
CA SER A 141 -1.98 18.83 0.36
C SER A 141 -3.14 18.67 1.35
N ASP A 142 -4.33 18.28 0.90
CA ASP A 142 -5.42 18.00 1.83
C ASP A 142 -5.23 16.60 2.44
N ASN A 143 -4.84 16.53 3.71
CA ASN A 143 -4.68 15.27 4.45
C ASN A 143 -5.96 14.41 4.55
N LYS A 144 -7.07 14.82 3.94
CA LYS A 144 -8.36 14.12 3.97
C LYS A 144 -8.56 13.19 2.79
N THR A 145 -8.08 13.59 1.61
CA THR A 145 -8.19 12.77 0.40
C THR A 145 -7.10 11.71 0.38
N GLU A 146 -7.46 10.50 0.02
CA GLU A 146 -6.51 9.39 -0.12
C GLU A 146 -5.54 9.64 -1.27
N ILE A 147 -4.26 9.39 -1.02
CA ILE A 147 -3.21 9.40 -2.03
C ILE A 147 -2.94 7.95 -2.43
N ILE A 148 -3.12 7.65 -3.71
CA ILE A 148 -2.80 6.33 -4.25
C ILE A 148 -1.50 6.38 -5.04
N VAL A 149 -0.51 5.64 -4.57
CA VAL A 149 0.73 5.33 -5.30
C VAL A 149 0.44 4.17 -6.24
N ILE A 150 0.66 4.36 -7.55
CA ILE A 150 0.43 3.31 -8.55
C ILE A 150 1.75 2.81 -9.10
N ILE A 151 1.96 1.48 -9.01
CA ILE A 151 3.10 0.75 -9.60
C ILE A 151 2.57 -0.33 -10.53
N GLY A 152 3.01 -0.30 -11.78
CA GLY A 152 2.60 -1.22 -12.83
C GLY A 152 3.24 -2.61 -12.77
N PRO A 153 2.85 -3.46 -13.74
CA PRO A 153 3.50 -4.75 -13.95
C PRO A 153 4.88 -4.60 -14.58
N GLU A 154 5.69 -5.66 -14.52
CA GLU A 154 7.04 -5.69 -15.11
C GLU A 154 7.05 -5.38 -16.62
N GLY A 155 5.96 -5.63 -17.31
CA GLY A 155 5.80 -5.29 -18.74
C GLY A 155 5.33 -3.85 -18.98
N GLY A 156 5.21 -3.02 -17.95
CA GLY A 156 4.72 -1.65 -18.01
C GLY A 156 3.21 -1.55 -18.28
N PHE A 157 2.72 -0.33 -18.35
CA PHE A 157 1.31 -0.03 -18.64
C PHE A 157 1.05 0.07 -20.14
N GLU A 158 -0.17 -0.24 -20.56
CA GLU A 158 -0.65 0.12 -21.88
C GLU A 158 -1.13 1.58 -21.92
N GLU A 159 -1.10 2.19 -23.11
CA GLU A 159 -1.52 3.58 -23.26
C GLU A 159 -2.97 3.82 -22.83
N LYS A 160 -3.85 2.85 -23.10
CA LYS A 160 -5.26 2.89 -22.67
C LYS A 160 -5.40 2.90 -21.15
N GLU A 161 -4.53 2.20 -20.44
CA GLU A 161 -4.52 2.15 -18.98
C GLU A 161 -4.04 3.49 -18.39
N ARG A 162 -3.00 4.09 -18.96
CA ARG A 162 -2.53 5.43 -18.60
C ARG A 162 -3.63 6.47 -18.74
N GLN A 163 -4.30 6.46 -19.90
CA GLN A 163 -5.42 7.37 -20.17
C GLN A 163 -6.61 7.11 -19.24
N MET A 164 -6.92 5.87 -18.92
CA MET A 164 -7.98 5.52 -17.97
C MET A 164 -7.65 6.06 -16.58
N ILE A 165 -6.44 5.85 -16.09
CA ILE A 165 -6.00 6.33 -14.76
C ILE A 165 -6.06 7.86 -14.74
N SER A 166 -5.42 8.55 -15.70
CA SER A 166 -5.34 10.00 -15.70
C SER A 166 -6.70 10.69 -15.82
N LYS A 167 -7.61 10.16 -16.64
CA LYS A 167 -8.95 10.74 -16.85
C LYS A 167 -9.91 10.52 -15.68
N ASN A 168 -9.74 9.43 -14.94
CA ASN A 168 -10.67 9.05 -13.87
C ASN A 168 -10.15 9.36 -12.47
N SER A 169 -8.97 9.92 -12.31
CA SER A 169 -8.45 10.32 -11.01
C SER A 169 -8.97 11.71 -10.60
N LYS A 170 -9.19 11.92 -9.30
CA LYS A 170 -9.51 13.26 -8.76
C LYS A 170 -8.42 14.27 -9.13
N THR A 171 -7.17 13.90 -8.92
CA THR A 171 -5.99 14.52 -9.52
C THR A 171 -5.01 13.42 -9.93
N TYR A 172 -4.17 13.72 -10.89
CA TYR A 172 -3.19 12.79 -11.42
C TYR A 172 -1.86 13.48 -11.62
N GLN A 173 -0.80 12.84 -11.20
CA GLN A 173 0.56 13.26 -11.53
C GLN A 173 1.45 12.05 -11.76
N ASN A 174 2.28 12.10 -12.78
CA ASN A 174 3.32 11.13 -13.04
C ASN A 174 4.62 11.57 -12.37
N ILE A 175 5.20 10.70 -11.54
CA ILE A 175 6.40 10.99 -10.74
C ILE A 175 7.56 10.11 -11.21
N SER A 176 8.72 10.70 -11.36
CA SER A 176 9.95 10.01 -11.75
C SER A 176 10.68 9.41 -10.54
N LEU A 177 11.14 8.16 -10.69
CA LEU A 177 12.09 7.51 -9.76
C LEU A 177 13.55 7.61 -10.26
N GLY A 178 13.80 8.50 -11.18
CA GLY A 178 15.15 8.69 -11.76
C GLY A 178 15.35 7.98 -13.10
N PRO A 179 16.59 7.97 -13.62
CA PRO A 179 16.85 7.59 -15.00
C PRO A 179 16.94 6.06 -15.23
N ARG A 180 16.79 5.25 -14.21
CA ARG A 180 16.92 3.78 -14.33
C ARG A 180 15.58 3.09 -14.24
N ILE A 181 15.41 2.04 -15.03
CA ILE A 181 14.28 1.12 -14.89
C ILE A 181 14.50 0.29 -13.63
N LEU A 182 13.60 0.44 -12.65
CA LEU A 182 13.62 -0.31 -11.42
C LEU A 182 12.75 -1.57 -11.54
N LYS A 183 13.13 -2.63 -10.83
CA LYS A 183 12.20 -3.75 -10.63
C LYS A 183 11.00 -3.29 -9.82
N ALA A 184 9.84 -3.94 -10.02
CA ALA A 184 8.59 -3.52 -9.39
C ALA A 184 8.66 -3.46 -7.85
N ASP A 185 9.33 -4.42 -7.20
CA ASP A 185 9.57 -4.41 -5.75
C ASP A 185 10.41 -3.21 -5.31
N THR A 186 11.50 -2.91 -6.01
CA THR A 186 12.32 -1.73 -5.76
C THR A 186 11.56 -0.44 -6.02
N ALA A 187 10.77 -0.39 -7.11
CA ALA A 187 9.95 0.77 -7.46
C ALA A 187 8.90 1.08 -6.39
N VAL A 188 8.25 0.05 -5.83
CA VAL A 188 7.27 0.21 -4.73
C VAL A 188 7.93 0.86 -3.52
N ILE A 189 9.08 0.35 -3.07
CA ILE A 189 9.77 0.90 -1.89
C ILE A 189 10.19 2.35 -2.14
N ALA A 190 10.82 2.62 -3.27
CA ALA A 190 11.29 3.95 -3.62
C ALA A 190 10.13 4.95 -3.71
N ALA A 191 9.04 4.59 -4.40
CA ALA A 191 7.87 5.42 -4.57
C ALA A 191 7.18 5.72 -3.24
N LEU A 192 6.95 4.70 -2.41
CA LEU A 192 6.33 4.86 -1.10
C LEU A 192 7.21 5.69 -0.17
N SER A 193 8.51 5.40 -0.07
CA SER A 193 9.43 6.16 0.77
C SER A 193 9.46 7.64 0.41
N LEU A 194 9.51 7.97 -0.88
CA LEU A 194 9.46 9.35 -1.35
C LEU A 194 8.11 10.00 -1.04
N THR A 195 7.00 9.28 -1.24
CA THR A 195 5.66 9.79 -0.99
C THR A 195 5.45 10.04 0.51
N PHE A 196 5.82 9.11 1.37
CA PHE A 196 5.74 9.30 2.82
C PHE A 196 6.60 10.46 3.29
N HIS A 197 7.84 10.58 2.80
CA HIS A 197 8.72 11.69 3.15
C HIS A 197 8.16 13.05 2.74
N TYR A 198 7.47 13.13 1.60
CA TYR A 198 6.89 14.38 1.10
C TYR A 198 5.64 14.82 1.88
N PHE A 199 4.83 13.87 2.37
CA PHE A 199 3.54 14.14 3.02
C PHE A 199 3.54 13.91 4.55
N SER A 200 4.70 13.64 5.19
CA SER A 200 4.86 13.49 6.66
C SER A 200 5.21 14.79 7.39
#